data_45d3ef13912c1804b65b133910934561
#
_entry.id   45d3ef13912c1804b65b133910934561
#
_cell.length_a   1.000
_cell.length_b   1.000
_cell.length_c   1.000
_cell.angle_alpha   90.00
_cell.angle_beta   90.00
_cell.angle_gamma   90.00
#
_symmetry.space_group_name_H-M   'P 1'
#
loop_
_entity.id
_entity.type
_entity.pdbx_description
1 polymer ?
#
loop_
_entity_poly.entity_id
_entity_poly.type
_entity_poly.pdbx_seq_one_letter_code
_entity_poly.pdbx_strand_id
1 'polypeptide(L)'
;VETSAYPSYYVQNFHHQTDGYLSDLSANLYDLQVEILFGGTADPMRRRILAPLKEGLKFFADTPTQQLRILDVACGTGRTLKMIRAALPQASLFGTDLSPAYLRKANELLSQIPGELPQLLQANAEELPYLDNYFHAVTSVFLFHELPAGVRQRVIEQCYRVTKPGGVFIICDSIQMSDSPEMEPLMENFHEIYHEPYYKHYMTDDLVERLEKAGFENVKVQVHFMSKYLIA
;
A
#
# COMPACT_ATOMS: atom_id res chain seq x y z
N VAL A 1 -20.27 -10.12 -10.28
CA VAL A 1 -19.21 -10.71 -9.43
C VAL A 1 -19.87 -11.18 -8.15
N GLU A 2 -19.57 -12.40 -7.69
CA GLU A 2 -20.03 -12.87 -6.39
C GLU A 2 -19.28 -12.11 -5.29
N THR A 3 -20.01 -11.38 -4.45
CA THR A 3 -19.42 -10.49 -3.44
C THR A 3 -19.39 -11.10 -2.04
N SER A 4 -20.02 -12.27 -1.84
CA SER A 4 -20.15 -12.92 -0.53
C SER A 4 -18.82 -13.35 0.10
N ALA A 5 -17.76 -13.51 -0.70
CA ALA A 5 -16.42 -13.88 -0.25
C ALA A 5 -15.55 -12.68 0.18
N TYR A 6 -16.07 -11.46 0.04
CA TYR A 6 -15.33 -10.24 0.36
C TYR A 6 -15.84 -9.57 1.64
N PRO A 7 -14.97 -8.88 2.38
CA PRO A 7 -15.43 -8.07 3.52
C PRO A 7 -16.45 -7.01 3.08
N SER A 8 -17.45 -6.74 3.92
CA SER A 8 -18.51 -5.78 3.61
C SER A 8 -17.98 -4.37 3.32
N TYR A 9 -16.90 -3.96 3.97
CA TYR A 9 -16.27 -2.67 3.72
C TYR A 9 -15.64 -2.57 2.33
N TYR A 10 -15.16 -3.68 1.77
CA TYR A 10 -14.50 -3.71 0.46
C TYR A 10 -15.48 -3.65 -0.71
N VAL A 11 -16.69 -4.14 -0.52
CA VAL A 11 -17.74 -4.15 -1.55
C VAL A 11 -18.60 -2.88 -1.53
N GLN A 12 -18.16 -1.84 -0.82
CA GLN A 12 -18.78 -0.52 -0.89
C GLN A 12 -18.52 0.11 -2.27
N ASN A 13 -19.31 1.14 -2.56
CA ASN A 13 -19.04 1.96 -3.74
C ASN A 13 -17.85 2.89 -3.42
N PHE A 14 -16.73 2.68 -4.09
CA PHE A 14 -15.57 3.58 -4.07
C PHE A 14 -15.51 4.36 -5.39
N HIS A 15 -15.15 5.62 -5.32
CA HIS A 15 -14.87 6.49 -6.48
C HIS A 15 -16.03 6.54 -7.50
N HIS A 16 -17.28 6.40 -7.05
CA HIS A 16 -18.47 6.32 -7.91
C HIS A 16 -18.45 5.17 -8.94
N GLN A 17 -17.63 4.14 -8.70
CA GLN A 17 -17.55 2.97 -9.58
C GLN A 17 -18.55 1.90 -9.15
N THR A 18 -19.38 1.44 -10.08
CA THR A 18 -20.43 0.44 -9.82
C THR A 18 -19.86 -0.90 -9.31
N ASP A 19 -18.70 -1.30 -9.83
CA ASP A 19 -18.05 -2.59 -9.54
C ASP A 19 -16.89 -2.44 -8.53
N GLY A 20 -16.66 -1.24 -7.99
CA GLY A 20 -15.53 -0.95 -7.10
C GLY A 20 -14.21 -1.43 -7.72
N TYR A 21 -13.45 -2.22 -6.97
CA TYR A 21 -12.16 -2.78 -7.42
C TYR A 21 -12.27 -4.20 -8.01
N LEU A 22 -13.48 -4.70 -8.30
CA LEU A 22 -13.69 -6.11 -8.67
C LEU A 22 -13.74 -6.37 -10.17
N SER A 23 -13.71 -5.35 -11.03
CA SER A 23 -13.79 -5.53 -12.48
C SER A 23 -12.46 -5.29 -13.19
N ASP A 24 -12.25 -5.99 -14.31
CA ASP A 24 -11.10 -5.77 -15.18
C ASP A 24 -11.11 -4.36 -15.80
N LEU A 25 -12.31 -3.78 -16.02
CA LEU A 25 -12.42 -2.41 -16.49
C LEU A 25 -11.86 -1.43 -15.47
N SER A 26 -12.23 -1.57 -14.18
CA SER A 26 -11.68 -0.77 -13.09
C SER A 26 -10.15 -0.88 -13.06
N ALA A 27 -9.61 -2.11 -13.06
CA ALA A 27 -8.16 -2.34 -13.03
C ALA A 27 -7.42 -1.72 -14.23
N ASN A 28 -8.03 -1.72 -15.42
CA ASN A 28 -7.42 -1.13 -16.61
C ASN A 28 -7.41 0.41 -16.61
N LEU A 29 -8.37 1.03 -15.95
CA LEU A 29 -8.50 2.49 -15.90
C LEU A 29 -7.80 3.10 -14.69
N TYR A 30 -7.58 2.34 -13.62
CA TYR A 30 -7.13 2.81 -12.32
C TYR A 30 -5.88 3.68 -12.39
N ASP A 31 -4.82 3.20 -13.02
CA ASP A 31 -3.56 3.94 -13.08
C ASP A 31 -3.71 5.30 -13.77
N LEU A 32 -4.49 5.36 -14.85
CA LEU A 32 -4.76 6.60 -15.56
C LEU A 32 -5.61 7.55 -14.71
N GLN A 33 -6.64 7.03 -14.04
CA GLN A 33 -7.52 7.84 -13.19
C GLN A 33 -6.74 8.47 -12.04
N VAL A 34 -5.88 7.70 -11.37
CA VAL A 34 -5.05 8.18 -10.26
C VAL A 34 -4.02 9.21 -10.74
N GLU A 35 -3.39 9.02 -11.90
CA GLU A 35 -2.46 10.01 -12.47
C GLU A 35 -3.18 11.31 -12.86
N ILE A 36 -4.39 11.24 -13.40
CA ILE A 36 -5.21 12.44 -13.71
C ILE A 36 -5.58 13.16 -12.40
N LEU A 37 -6.06 12.41 -11.38
CA LEU A 37 -6.45 12.97 -10.09
C LEU A 37 -5.30 13.76 -9.44
N PHE A 38 -4.09 13.23 -9.48
CA PHE A 38 -2.91 13.84 -8.88
C PHE A 38 -2.06 14.66 -9.87
N GLY A 39 -2.59 15.03 -11.03
CA GLY A 39 -1.91 15.88 -12.02
C GLY A 39 -0.56 15.31 -12.48
N GLY A 40 -0.42 13.98 -12.60
CA GLY A 40 0.82 13.30 -13.01
C GLY A 40 1.82 13.08 -11.88
N THR A 41 1.42 13.25 -10.61
CA THR A 41 2.34 13.11 -9.47
C THR A 41 2.19 11.81 -8.68
N ALA A 42 1.27 10.92 -9.07
CA ALA A 42 1.04 9.66 -8.36
C ALA A 42 2.29 8.75 -8.36
N ASP A 43 2.96 8.58 -9.48
CA ASP A 43 4.21 7.82 -9.56
C ASP A 43 5.38 8.47 -8.79
N PRO A 44 5.62 9.80 -8.87
CA PRO A 44 6.53 10.48 -7.95
C PRO A 44 6.25 10.20 -6.47
N MET A 45 5.00 10.25 -6.02
CA MET A 45 4.63 9.93 -4.64
C MET A 45 4.97 8.48 -4.28
N ARG A 46 4.56 7.50 -5.09
CA ARG A 46 4.92 6.06 -4.91
C ARG A 46 6.42 5.85 -4.85
N ARG A 47 7.18 6.49 -5.73
CA ARG A 47 8.63 6.31 -5.86
C ARG A 47 9.41 6.73 -4.62
N ARG A 48 8.88 7.64 -3.81
CA ARG A 48 9.56 8.12 -2.61
C ARG A 48 9.77 7.04 -1.54
N ILE A 49 8.98 5.96 -1.55
CA ILE A 49 9.22 4.82 -0.64
C ILE A 49 10.57 4.13 -0.87
N LEU A 50 11.17 4.26 -2.06
CA LEU A 50 12.40 3.55 -2.40
C LEU A 50 13.60 3.98 -1.57
N ALA A 51 13.68 5.23 -1.15
CA ALA A 51 14.77 5.72 -0.30
C ALA A 51 14.71 5.09 1.10
N PRO A 52 13.61 5.20 1.87
CA PRO A 52 13.51 4.54 3.17
C PRO A 52 13.54 3.00 3.06
N LEU A 53 13.05 2.40 1.97
CA LEU A 53 13.17 0.96 1.73
C LEU A 53 14.64 0.54 1.65
N LYS A 54 15.44 1.21 0.83
CA LYS A 54 16.88 0.91 0.73
C LYS A 54 17.62 1.17 2.05
N GLU A 55 17.24 2.20 2.78
CA GLU A 55 17.83 2.49 4.08
C GLU A 55 17.53 1.39 5.11
N GLY A 56 16.26 0.98 5.23
CA GLY A 56 15.87 -0.11 6.14
C GLY A 56 16.53 -1.45 5.79
N LEU A 57 16.69 -1.74 4.49
CA LEU A 57 17.36 -2.96 4.06
C LEU A 57 18.87 -3.02 4.38
N LYS A 58 19.51 -1.90 4.75
CA LYS A 58 20.90 -1.91 5.21
C LYS A 58 21.13 -2.75 6.47
N PHE A 59 20.09 -2.93 7.28
CA PHE A 59 20.15 -3.84 8.42
C PHE A 59 20.51 -5.29 8.01
N PHE A 60 20.19 -5.66 6.78
CA PHE A 60 20.44 -6.96 6.19
C PHE A 60 21.58 -6.94 5.16
N ALA A 61 22.58 -6.08 5.34
CA ALA A 61 23.67 -5.90 4.38
C ALA A 61 24.45 -7.19 4.07
N ASP A 62 24.52 -8.13 5.02
CA ASP A 62 25.16 -9.43 4.86
C ASP A 62 24.26 -10.48 4.16
N THR A 63 22.97 -10.15 3.93
CA THR A 63 22.05 -11.04 3.23
C THR A 63 22.20 -10.85 1.71
N PRO A 64 22.44 -11.92 0.94
CA PRO A 64 22.47 -11.81 -0.53
C PRO A 64 21.16 -11.20 -1.06
N THR A 65 21.27 -10.28 -2.02
CA THR A 65 20.12 -9.53 -2.53
C THR A 65 18.98 -10.45 -3.03
N GLN A 66 19.33 -11.61 -3.59
CA GLN A 66 18.35 -12.61 -4.05
C GLN A 66 17.54 -13.25 -2.91
N GLN A 67 18.03 -13.17 -1.68
CA GLN A 67 17.37 -13.69 -0.49
C GLN A 67 16.55 -12.61 0.24
N LEU A 68 16.68 -11.34 -0.16
CA LEU A 68 15.86 -10.27 0.37
C LEU A 68 14.41 -10.46 -0.13
N ARG A 69 13.48 -10.61 0.79
CA ARG A 69 12.04 -10.76 0.50
C ARG A 69 11.32 -9.47 0.85
N ILE A 70 10.59 -8.93 -0.12
CA ILE A 70 9.86 -7.66 0.02
C ILE A 70 8.41 -7.92 -0.37
N LEU A 71 7.48 -7.55 0.51
CA LEU A 71 6.04 -7.65 0.29
C LEU A 71 5.45 -6.27 0.03
N ASP A 72 4.61 -6.16 -0.99
CA ASP A 72 3.72 -5.02 -1.20
C ASP A 72 2.28 -5.43 -0.88
N VAL A 73 1.70 -4.86 0.16
CA VAL A 73 0.35 -5.17 0.66
C VAL A 73 -0.66 -4.26 -0.02
N ALA A 74 -1.72 -4.83 -0.57
CA ALA A 74 -2.66 -4.16 -1.49
C ALA A 74 -1.91 -3.59 -2.70
N CYS A 75 -1.19 -4.47 -3.41
CA CYS A 75 -0.28 -4.08 -4.48
C CYS A 75 -0.99 -3.54 -5.74
N GLY A 76 -2.31 -3.65 -5.81
CA GLY A 76 -3.12 -3.13 -6.90
C GLY A 76 -2.65 -3.66 -8.27
N THR A 77 -2.42 -2.74 -9.18
CA THR A 77 -1.92 -3.01 -10.54
C THR A 77 -0.41 -3.30 -10.62
N GLY A 78 0.30 -3.36 -9.47
CA GLY A 78 1.71 -3.71 -9.40
C GLY A 78 2.70 -2.58 -9.70
N ARG A 79 2.26 -1.32 -9.75
CA ARG A 79 3.15 -0.18 -10.06
C ARG A 79 4.25 0.02 -9.01
N THR A 80 3.95 -0.16 -7.74
CA THR A 80 4.94 -0.11 -6.65
C THR A 80 5.97 -1.24 -6.82
N LEU A 81 5.52 -2.46 -7.07
CA LEU A 81 6.40 -3.62 -7.33
C LEU A 81 7.31 -3.41 -8.53
N LYS A 82 6.80 -2.80 -9.62
CA LYS A 82 7.61 -2.40 -10.77
C LYS A 82 8.74 -1.45 -10.38
N MET A 83 8.48 -0.46 -9.54
CA MET A 83 9.48 0.50 -9.07
C MET A 83 10.49 -0.18 -8.13
N ILE A 84 10.05 -1.06 -7.25
CA ILE A 84 10.92 -1.83 -6.36
C ILE A 84 11.83 -2.75 -7.21
N ARG A 85 11.30 -3.44 -8.22
CA ARG A 85 12.10 -4.28 -9.14
C ARG A 85 13.19 -3.46 -9.84
N ALA A 86 12.88 -2.26 -10.32
CA ALA A 86 13.88 -1.38 -10.93
C ALA A 86 14.99 -0.94 -9.95
N ALA A 87 14.64 -0.73 -8.68
CA ALA A 87 15.57 -0.29 -7.64
C ALA A 87 16.39 -1.44 -7.01
N LEU A 88 15.83 -2.65 -6.99
CA LEU A 88 16.38 -3.87 -6.40
C LEU A 88 16.15 -5.06 -7.35
N PRO A 89 16.92 -5.15 -8.45
CA PRO A 89 16.65 -6.07 -9.56
C PRO A 89 16.65 -7.55 -9.20
N GLN A 90 17.37 -7.92 -8.14
CA GLN A 90 17.56 -9.31 -7.73
C GLN A 90 16.72 -9.73 -6.51
N ALA A 91 16.04 -8.78 -5.84
CA ALA A 91 15.24 -9.11 -4.66
C ALA A 91 14.02 -9.98 -5.03
N SER A 92 13.65 -10.87 -4.12
CA SER A 92 12.43 -11.66 -4.23
C SER A 92 11.23 -10.80 -3.83
N LEU A 93 10.34 -10.53 -4.79
CA LEU A 93 9.20 -9.64 -4.61
C LEU A 93 7.90 -10.43 -4.48
N PHE A 94 7.06 -9.95 -3.59
CA PHE A 94 5.74 -10.51 -3.29
C PHE A 94 4.71 -9.39 -3.33
N GLY A 95 3.51 -9.69 -3.82
CA GLY A 95 2.38 -8.76 -3.80
C GLY A 95 1.11 -9.46 -3.38
N THR A 96 0.34 -8.83 -2.52
CA THR A 96 -1.01 -9.28 -2.18
C THR A 96 -2.02 -8.22 -2.53
N ASP A 97 -3.16 -8.65 -3.02
CA ASP A 97 -4.33 -7.80 -3.22
C ASP A 97 -5.60 -8.62 -3.04
N LEU A 98 -6.67 -7.98 -2.66
CA LEU A 98 -7.96 -8.66 -2.50
C LEU A 98 -8.66 -8.85 -3.86
N SER A 99 -8.33 -8.02 -4.85
CA SER A 99 -8.92 -8.04 -6.19
C SER A 99 -8.18 -8.98 -7.16
N PRO A 100 -8.81 -10.06 -7.63
CA PRO A 100 -8.22 -10.87 -8.69
C PRO A 100 -8.08 -10.12 -10.02
N ALA A 101 -8.92 -9.12 -10.29
CA ALA A 101 -8.83 -8.29 -11.48
C ALA A 101 -7.57 -7.44 -11.47
N TYR A 102 -7.27 -6.82 -10.33
CA TYR A 102 -6.05 -6.01 -10.16
C TYR A 102 -4.79 -6.88 -10.20
N LEU A 103 -4.82 -8.08 -9.60
CA LEU A 103 -3.70 -9.02 -9.69
C LEU A 103 -3.44 -9.51 -11.12
N ARG A 104 -4.47 -9.73 -11.93
CA ARG A 104 -4.29 -10.03 -13.37
C ARG A 104 -3.59 -8.88 -14.09
N LYS A 105 -4.01 -7.63 -13.80
CA LYS A 105 -3.38 -6.42 -14.36
C LYS A 105 -1.95 -6.26 -13.87
N ALA A 106 -1.68 -6.52 -12.60
CA ALA A 106 -0.32 -6.52 -12.04
C ALA A 106 0.56 -7.56 -12.75
N ASN A 107 0.06 -8.78 -12.95
CA ASN A 107 0.80 -9.83 -13.66
C ASN A 107 1.11 -9.42 -15.12
N GLU A 108 0.14 -8.82 -15.82
CA GLU A 108 0.35 -8.27 -17.17
C GLU A 108 1.48 -7.22 -17.18
N LEU A 109 1.42 -6.23 -16.29
CA LEU A 109 2.42 -5.17 -16.20
C LEU A 109 3.81 -5.71 -15.84
N LEU A 110 3.89 -6.60 -14.85
CA LEU A 110 5.15 -7.08 -14.30
C LEU A 110 5.84 -8.10 -15.21
N SER A 111 5.08 -8.86 -16.01
CA SER A 111 5.63 -9.78 -17.00
C SER A 111 6.32 -9.09 -18.19
N GLN A 112 6.09 -7.79 -18.37
CA GLN A 112 6.73 -7.00 -19.43
C GLN A 112 8.10 -6.44 -19.03
N ILE A 113 8.49 -6.56 -17.76
CA ILE A 113 9.76 -6.02 -17.25
C ILE A 113 10.79 -7.15 -17.04
N PRO A 114 12.09 -6.87 -17.20
CA PRO A 114 13.13 -7.87 -16.95
C PRO A 114 13.19 -8.29 -15.48
N GLY A 115 13.58 -9.55 -15.25
CA GLY A 115 13.79 -10.11 -13.92
C GLY A 115 12.79 -11.19 -13.56
N GLU A 116 12.90 -11.70 -12.35
CA GLU A 116 11.97 -12.69 -11.81
C GLU A 116 10.59 -12.07 -11.60
N LEU A 117 9.54 -12.75 -12.03
CA LEU A 117 8.17 -12.29 -11.82
C LEU A 117 7.85 -12.29 -10.31
N PRO A 118 7.32 -11.18 -9.76
CA PRO A 118 6.85 -11.17 -8.38
C PRO A 118 5.78 -12.24 -8.11
N GLN A 119 5.83 -12.83 -6.92
CA GLN A 119 4.79 -13.76 -6.48
C GLN A 119 3.54 -12.98 -6.08
N LEU A 120 2.49 -13.08 -6.88
CA LEU A 120 1.22 -12.40 -6.64
C LEU A 120 0.21 -13.36 -6.04
N LEU A 121 -0.46 -12.95 -4.96
CA LEU A 121 -1.41 -13.77 -4.24
C LEU A 121 -2.67 -12.97 -3.87
N GLN A 122 -3.84 -13.53 -4.19
CA GLN A 122 -5.10 -12.99 -3.71
C GLN A 122 -5.23 -13.28 -2.21
N ALA A 123 -5.22 -12.22 -1.40
CA ALA A 123 -5.34 -12.34 0.05
C ALA A 123 -5.93 -11.08 0.67
N ASN A 124 -6.64 -11.27 1.79
CA ASN A 124 -7.06 -10.17 2.65
C ASN A 124 -5.89 -9.73 3.52
N ALA A 125 -5.60 -8.42 3.51
CA ALA A 125 -4.52 -7.84 4.33
C ALA A 125 -4.75 -7.98 5.85
N GLU A 126 -5.99 -8.23 6.27
CA GLU A 126 -6.31 -8.54 7.67
C GLU A 126 -5.85 -9.92 8.12
N GLU A 127 -5.50 -10.81 7.18
CA GLU A 127 -5.06 -12.19 7.43
C GLU A 127 -4.03 -12.60 6.37
N LEU A 128 -2.81 -12.07 6.48
CA LEU A 128 -1.75 -12.34 5.50
C LEU A 128 -1.30 -13.80 5.58
N PRO A 129 -1.36 -14.58 4.47
CA PRO A 129 -1.06 -16.01 4.47
C PRO A 129 0.45 -16.29 4.39
N TYR A 130 1.21 -15.62 5.23
CA TYR A 130 2.67 -15.76 5.35
C TYR A 130 3.07 -16.07 6.77
N LEU A 131 4.25 -16.68 6.90
CA LEU A 131 4.86 -16.98 8.20
C LEU A 131 5.25 -15.69 8.93
N ASP A 132 5.31 -15.77 10.25
CA ASP A 132 5.86 -14.71 11.09
C ASP A 132 7.31 -14.44 10.72
N ASN A 133 7.72 -13.17 10.80
CA ASN A 133 9.11 -12.77 10.57
C ASN A 133 9.67 -13.24 9.20
N TYR A 134 8.85 -13.19 8.15
CA TYR A 134 9.22 -13.72 6.84
C TYR A 134 9.87 -12.68 5.92
N PHE A 135 9.38 -11.43 5.93
CA PHE A 135 9.82 -10.38 5.02
C PHE A 135 10.85 -9.44 5.65
N HIS A 136 11.86 -9.04 4.87
CA HIS A 136 12.86 -8.06 5.25
C HIS A 136 12.33 -6.62 5.13
N ALA A 137 11.35 -6.42 4.27
CA ALA A 137 10.61 -5.18 4.16
C ALA A 137 9.16 -5.44 3.73
N VAL A 138 8.27 -4.61 4.20
CA VAL A 138 6.86 -4.56 3.81
C VAL A 138 6.51 -3.14 3.37
N THR A 139 5.74 -3.01 2.30
CA THR A 139 5.24 -1.71 1.82
C THR A 139 3.73 -1.76 1.66
N SER A 140 3.07 -0.63 1.81
CA SER A 140 1.67 -0.44 1.44
C SER A 140 1.48 0.98 0.93
N VAL A 141 0.86 1.13 -0.24
CA VAL A 141 0.72 2.41 -0.90
C VAL A 141 -0.75 2.67 -1.22
N PHE A 142 -1.32 3.74 -0.67
CA PHE A 142 -2.70 4.17 -0.88
C PHE A 142 -3.76 3.12 -0.49
N LEU A 143 -3.61 2.55 0.72
CA LEU A 143 -4.56 1.58 1.27
C LEU A 143 -5.33 2.11 2.48
N PHE A 144 -4.63 2.74 3.43
CA PHE A 144 -5.16 2.97 4.78
C PHE A 144 -6.32 3.96 4.82
N HIS A 145 -6.37 4.92 3.89
CA HIS A 145 -7.49 5.85 3.77
C HIS A 145 -8.80 5.17 3.34
N GLU A 146 -8.73 4.00 2.72
CA GLU A 146 -9.88 3.22 2.27
C GLU A 146 -10.37 2.19 3.30
N LEU A 147 -9.71 2.07 4.46
CA LEU A 147 -10.04 1.06 5.46
C LEU A 147 -10.80 1.64 6.65
N PRO A 148 -11.78 0.92 7.22
CA PRO A 148 -12.33 1.23 8.53
C PRO A 148 -11.24 1.21 9.62
N ALA A 149 -11.41 2.01 10.68
CA ALA A 149 -10.43 2.14 11.76
C ALA A 149 -9.96 0.81 12.38
N GLY A 150 -10.90 -0.10 12.67
CA GLY A 150 -10.57 -1.43 13.22
C GLY A 150 -9.81 -2.31 12.23
N VAL A 151 -10.09 -2.16 10.94
CA VAL A 151 -9.38 -2.89 9.86
C VAL A 151 -7.95 -2.37 9.73
N ARG A 152 -7.74 -1.04 9.79
CA ARG A 152 -6.39 -0.45 9.77
C ARG A 152 -5.48 -1.08 10.83
N GLN A 153 -6.00 -1.22 12.06
CA GLN A 153 -5.22 -1.82 13.14
C GLN A 153 -4.85 -3.27 12.85
N ARG A 154 -5.80 -4.09 12.40
CA ARG A 154 -5.54 -5.50 12.07
C ARG A 154 -4.53 -5.64 10.93
N VAL A 155 -4.63 -4.80 9.89
CA VAL A 155 -3.67 -4.79 8.78
C VAL A 155 -2.27 -4.43 9.27
N ILE A 156 -2.14 -3.42 10.13
CA ILE A 156 -0.84 -3.02 10.72
C ILE A 156 -0.27 -4.18 11.56
N GLU A 157 -1.09 -4.84 12.37
CA GLU A 157 -0.68 -6.01 13.18
C GLU A 157 -0.20 -7.17 12.30
N GLN A 158 -0.86 -7.41 11.16
CA GLN A 158 -0.41 -8.42 10.21
C GLN A 158 0.89 -8.02 9.51
N CYS A 159 1.05 -6.76 9.12
CA CYS A 159 2.32 -6.27 8.58
C CYS A 159 3.46 -6.39 9.61
N TYR A 160 3.20 -6.09 10.89
CA TYR A 160 4.18 -6.32 11.96
C TYR A 160 4.55 -7.79 12.08
N ARG A 161 3.56 -8.67 12.16
CA ARG A 161 3.76 -10.11 12.32
C ARG A 161 4.66 -10.71 11.21
N VAL A 162 4.44 -10.32 9.97
CA VAL A 162 5.19 -10.88 8.84
C VAL A 162 6.53 -10.19 8.60
N THR A 163 6.77 -9.01 9.18
CA THR A 163 8.05 -8.30 9.09
C THR A 163 9.07 -8.93 10.03
N LYS A 164 10.29 -9.16 9.54
CA LYS A 164 11.40 -9.64 10.35
C LYS A 164 11.82 -8.61 11.40
N PRO A 165 12.33 -9.06 12.57
CA PRO A 165 13.06 -8.17 13.46
C PRO A 165 14.18 -7.43 12.72
N GLY A 166 14.22 -6.10 12.88
CA GLY A 166 15.13 -5.21 12.12
C GLY A 166 14.69 -4.94 10.67
N GLY A 167 13.56 -5.50 10.26
CA GLY A 167 12.91 -5.18 8.98
C GLY A 167 12.20 -3.82 9.03
N VAL A 168 11.78 -3.33 7.89
CA VAL A 168 11.11 -2.03 7.75
C VAL A 168 9.70 -2.21 7.20
N PHE A 169 8.73 -1.53 7.79
CA PHE A 169 7.39 -1.35 7.22
C PHE A 169 7.21 0.10 6.78
N ILE A 170 6.79 0.31 5.53
CA ILE A 170 6.61 1.63 4.95
C ILE A 170 5.18 1.77 4.45
N ILE A 171 4.49 2.77 4.99
CA ILE A 171 3.20 3.22 4.48
C ILE A 171 3.43 4.50 3.68
N CYS A 172 2.89 4.57 2.47
CA CYS A 172 2.68 5.80 1.71
C CYS A 172 1.18 5.98 1.51
N ASP A 173 0.63 7.04 2.08
CA ASP A 173 -0.82 7.27 2.00
C ASP A 173 -1.13 8.78 1.92
N SER A 174 -2.39 9.14 1.85
CA SER A 174 -2.82 10.53 1.84
C SER A 174 -2.32 11.29 3.08
N ILE A 175 -2.09 12.60 2.93
CA ILE A 175 -1.91 13.49 4.07
C ILE A 175 -3.15 13.47 4.97
N GLN A 176 -2.93 13.82 6.24
CA GLN A 176 -3.97 13.98 7.25
C GLN A 176 -4.13 15.45 7.65
N MET A 177 -5.19 15.80 8.36
CA MET A 177 -5.53 17.19 8.71
C MET A 177 -4.38 17.93 9.42
N SER A 178 -3.63 17.23 10.28
CA SER A 178 -2.49 17.81 11.01
C SER A 178 -1.23 18.02 10.17
N ASP A 179 -1.15 17.42 8.98
CA ASP A 179 0.08 17.40 8.18
C ASP A 179 0.28 18.68 7.34
N SER A 180 -0.83 19.24 6.81
CA SER A 180 -0.80 20.41 5.92
C SER A 180 -2.09 21.23 6.10
N PRO A 181 -2.12 22.16 7.06
CA PRO A 181 -3.32 22.97 7.33
C PRO A 181 -3.83 23.76 6.12
N GLU A 182 -2.94 24.16 5.21
CA GLU A 182 -3.30 24.84 3.97
C GLU A 182 -4.11 23.97 3.00
N MET A 183 -4.04 22.65 3.15
CA MET A 183 -4.78 21.68 2.32
C MET A 183 -6.12 21.26 2.95
N GLU A 184 -6.42 21.72 4.17
CA GLU A 184 -7.64 21.37 4.91
C GLU A 184 -8.91 21.55 4.08
N PRO A 185 -9.14 22.68 3.37
CA PRO A 185 -10.36 22.87 2.59
C PRO A 185 -10.51 21.87 1.43
N LEU A 186 -9.41 21.38 0.88
CA LEU A 186 -9.43 20.35 -0.15
C LEU A 186 -9.75 18.98 0.46
N MET A 187 -9.13 18.65 1.59
CA MET A 187 -9.32 17.34 2.25
C MET A 187 -10.73 17.18 2.84
N GLU A 188 -11.31 18.24 3.42
CA GLU A 188 -12.66 18.19 3.99
C GLU A 188 -13.72 17.76 3.00
N ASN A 189 -13.59 18.16 1.74
CA ASN A 189 -14.53 17.85 0.67
C ASN A 189 -14.16 16.60 -0.13
N PHE A 190 -12.94 16.09 0.02
CA PHE A 190 -12.42 15.01 -0.80
C PHE A 190 -13.29 13.74 -0.71
N HIS A 191 -13.68 13.35 0.50
CA HIS A 191 -14.46 12.14 0.74
C HIS A 191 -15.87 12.18 0.11
N GLU A 192 -16.45 13.37 -0.05
CA GLU A 192 -17.75 13.56 -0.72
C GLU A 192 -17.58 13.57 -2.24
N ILE A 193 -16.59 14.32 -2.74
CA ILE A 193 -16.33 14.49 -4.17
C ILE A 193 -15.95 13.16 -4.82
N TYR A 194 -15.09 12.38 -4.16
CA TYR A 194 -14.54 11.13 -4.70
C TYR A 194 -15.20 9.86 -4.14
N HIS A 195 -16.22 10.02 -3.28
CA HIS A 195 -16.91 8.92 -2.63
C HIS A 195 -15.97 7.94 -1.92
N GLU A 196 -15.33 8.46 -0.87
CA GLU A 196 -14.35 7.75 -0.03
C GLU A 196 -14.94 7.53 1.37
N PRO A 197 -15.66 6.43 1.63
CA PRO A 197 -16.47 6.28 2.83
C PRO A 197 -15.69 6.28 4.14
N TYR A 198 -14.40 5.94 4.11
CA TYR A 198 -13.55 5.82 5.31
C TYR A 198 -12.53 6.94 5.45
N TYR A 199 -12.40 7.81 4.44
CA TYR A 199 -11.41 8.89 4.40
C TYR A 199 -11.61 9.91 5.52
N LYS A 200 -12.86 10.27 5.83
CA LYS A 200 -13.16 11.24 6.89
C LYS A 200 -12.57 10.83 8.25
N HIS A 201 -12.69 9.55 8.61
CA HIS A 201 -12.07 9.03 9.83
C HIS A 201 -10.55 8.95 9.70
N TYR A 202 -10.05 8.58 8.51
CA TYR A 202 -8.61 8.50 8.26
C TYR A 202 -7.90 9.85 8.49
N MET A 203 -8.51 10.95 8.09
CA MET A 203 -7.92 12.30 8.21
C MET A 203 -7.50 12.69 9.64
N THR A 204 -8.13 12.11 10.66
CA THR A 204 -7.88 12.40 12.08
C THR A 204 -7.34 11.20 12.87
N ASP A 205 -7.04 10.10 12.19
CA ASP A 205 -6.59 8.86 12.83
C ASP A 205 -5.08 8.93 13.15
N ASP A 206 -4.68 8.52 14.34
CA ASP A 206 -3.26 8.48 14.72
C ASP A 206 -2.62 7.17 14.25
N LEU A 207 -2.05 7.21 13.05
CA LEU A 207 -1.38 6.06 12.46
C LEU A 207 -0.05 5.73 13.16
N VAL A 208 0.60 6.70 13.80
CA VAL A 208 1.81 6.46 14.60
C VAL A 208 1.46 5.64 15.83
N GLU A 209 0.44 6.05 16.58
CA GLU A 209 -0.06 5.29 17.74
C GLU A 209 -0.44 3.86 17.35
N ARG A 210 -1.08 3.68 16.19
CA ARG A 210 -1.45 2.34 15.69
C ARG A 210 -0.25 1.45 15.39
N LEU A 211 0.80 2.02 14.80
CA LEU A 211 2.05 1.31 14.52
C LEU A 211 2.76 0.92 15.81
N GLU A 212 2.87 1.86 16.76
CA GLU A 212 3.48 1.60 18.06
C GLU A 212 2.70 0.55 18.87
N LYS A 213 1.37 0.59 18.84
CA LYS A 213 0.50 -0.41 19.46
C LYS A 213 0.69 -1.82 18.89
N ALA A 214 1.00 -1.92 17.59
CA ALA A 214 1.29 -3.22 16.95
C ALA A 214 2.67 -3.76 17.30
N GLY A 215 3.58 -2.92 17.83
CA GLY A 215 4.93 -3.29 18.25
C GLY A 215 6.05 -2.68 17.42
N PHE A 216 5.74 -1.83 16.44
CA PHE A 216 6.77 -1.09 15.71
C PHE A 216 7.39 -0.02 16.59
N GLU A 217 8.70 0.20 16.43
CA GLU A 217 9.48 1.17 17.20
C GLU A 217 10.10 2.22 16.26
N ASN A 218 10.43 3.39 16.81
CA ASN A 218 11.15 4.45 16.09
C ASN A 218 10.45 4.94 14.81
N VAL A 219 9.12 5.01 14.82
CA VAL A 219 8.32 5.44 13.68
C VAL A 219 8.71 6.84 13.23
N LYS A 220 9.12 6.98 11.97
CA LYS A 220 9.45 8.26 11.34
C LYS A 220 8.32 8.68 10.42
N VAL A 221 7.95 9.94 10.48
CA VAL A 221 6.94 10.55 9.61
C VAL A 221 7.60 11.52 8.65
N GLN A 222 7.25 11.46 7.38
CA GLN A 222 7.62 12.42 6.35
C GLN A 222 6.36 12.84 5.59
N VAL A 223 6.26 14.10 5.24
CA VAL A 223 5.16 14.65 4.44
C VAL A 223 5.75 15.26 3.17
N HIS A 224 5.23 14.87 2.03
CA HIS A 224 5.67 15.41 0.74
C HIS A 224 4.47 15.56 -0.19
N PHE A 225 4.17 16.81 -0.53
CA PHE A 225 3.02 17.18 -1.33
C PHE A 225 1.72 16.62 -0.70
N MET A 226 0.98 15.77 -1.37
CA MET A 226 -0.28 15.19 -0.88
C MET A 226 -0.11 13.80 -0.23
N SER A 227 1.11 13.42 0.10
CA SER A 227 1.38 12.09 0.68
C SER A 227 2.14 12.16 1.99
N LYS A 228 1.69 11.31 2.91
CA LYS A 228 2.32 11.01 4.19
C LYS A 228 3.04 9.66 4.10
N TYR A 229 4.24 9.62 4.64
CA TYR A 229 5.06 8.41 4.70
C TYR A 229 5.32 8.08 6.16
N LEU A 230 4.94 6.87 6.58
CA LEU A 230 5.28 6.32 7.88
C LEU A 230 6.30 5.21 7.66
N ILE A 231 7.41 5.29 8.36
CA ILE A 231 8.55 4.39 8.23
C ILE A 231 8.80 3.82 9.63
N ALA A 232 8.52 2.54 9.81
CA ALA A 232 8.49 1.85 11.08
C ALA A 232 9.39 0.61 11.07
#